data_10c573b58ff67e00266b689d44cacd3e
#
_entry.id   10c573b58ff67e00266b689d44cacd3e
#
_cell.length_a   1.000
_cell.length_b   1.000
_cell.length_c   1.000
_cell.angle_alpha   90.00
_cell.angle_beta   90.00
_cell.angle_gamma   90.00
#
_symmetry.space_group_name_H-M   'P 1'
#
loop_
_entity.id
_entity.type
_entity.pdbx_description
1 polymer ?
#
loop_
_entity_poly.entity_id
_entity_poly.type
_entity_poly.pdbx_seq_one_letter_code
_entity_poly.pdbx_strand_id
1 'polypeptide(L)'
;RLREQAARDSGTPERAAGLLQGCDAAMRDLYSPLWSSLPAQGPLVIGHIGQSLDGFIATDAGESRFVTGRDNILHMHRMRALCDAVIVGAGTVAADDPQLTTREVPGPNPLRVVLDPRRRLSAQHRVFRDGEAGTLLVQGQGASAADIEGVESLRLTDGEGLDLRALLHALHARGCRRVFVEGGGRTVSAFLEAGLLHRLQVTIAPLLIGSGRPSIRVRGSVSLADCLRARHRVFRMGSDVLFDLDLAERGDGAKPGTDLTGMDRIL
;
A
#
# COMPACT_ATOMS: atom_id res chain seq x y z
N ARG A 1 6.48 5.60 -26.64
CA ARG A 1 7.63 6.20 -25.89
C ARG A 1 7.54 5.94 -24.38
N LEU A 2 6.37 6.05 -23.73
CA LEU A 2 6.20 5.72 -22.31
C LEU A 2 6.38 4.20 -22.03
N ARG A 3 6.03 3.33 -22.97
CA ARG A 3 6.23 1.87 -22.85
C ARG A 3 7.71 1.46 -22.91
N GLU A 4 8.53 2.17 -23.68
CA GLU A 4 9.97 1.87 -23.82
C GLU A 4 10.79 2.39 -22.63
N GLN A 5 10.35 3.47 -21.98
CA GLN A 5 11.03 4.03 -20.81
C GLN A 5 10.76 3.21 -19.53
N ALA A 6 9.53 2.69 -19.37
CA ALA A 6 9.17 1.80 -18.26
C ALA A 6 9.90 0.43 -18.33
N ALA A 7 10.16 -0.07 -19.54
CA ALA A 7 10.84 -1.36 -19.74
C ALA A 7 12.35 -1.31 -19.48
N ARG A 8 12.97 -0.14 -19.56
CA ARG A 8 14.42 0.04 -19.35
C ARG A 8 14.83 0.33 -17.93
N ASP A 9 13.87 0.73 -17.07
CA ASP A 9 14.12 1.16 -15.68
C ASP A 9 13.53 0.22 -14.62
N SER A 10 13.17 -1.01 -14.99
CA SER A 10 12.65 -2.01 -14.07
C SER A 10 13.70 -2.34 -13.01
N GLY A 11 13.60 -1.65 -11.89
CA GLY A 11 14.16 -1.89 -10.56
C GLY A 11 15.30 -2.91 -10.45
N THR A 12 16.47 -2.57 -11.02
CA THR A 12 17.66 -3.38 -10.79
C THR A 12 18.13 -3.25 -9.34
N PRO A 13 18.83 -4.26 -8.80
CA PRO A 13 19.48 -4.16 -7.49
C PRO A 13 20.35 -2.90 -7.34
N GLU A 14 20.89 -2.37 -8.43
CA GLU A 14 21.70 -1.16 -8.49
C GLU A 14 20.90 0.12 -8.16
N ARG A 15 19.65 0.21 -8.62
CA ARG A 15 18.74 1.33 -8.27
C ARG A 15 18.39 1.32 -6.78
N ALA A 16 18.17 0.12 -6.24
CA ALA A 16 17.97 -0.06 -4.80
C ALA A 16 19.19 0.33 -4.00
N ALA A 17 20.38 -0.12 -4.44
CA ALA A 17 21.64 0.23 -3.80
C ALA A 17 21.86 1.75 -3.76
N GLY A 18 21.54 2.46 -4.85
CA GLY A 18 21.59 3.93 -4.89
C GLY A 18 20.64 4.62 -3.91
N LEU A 19 19.37 4.15 -3.83
CA LEU A 19 18.37 4.70 -2.91
C LEU A 19 18.62 4.35 -1.44
N LEU A 20 19.35 3.25 -1.19
CA LEU A 20 19.73 2.80 0.15
C LEU A 20 21.18 3.18 0.51
N GLN A 21 21.88 3.87 -0.37
CA GLN A 21 23.22 4.36 -0.09
C GLN A 21 23.18 5.38 1.04
N GLY A 22 23.93 5.11 2.11
CA GLY A 22 23.88 5.93 3.32
C GLY A 22 22.76 5.60 4.31
N CYS A 23 21.88 4.64 4.00
CA CYS A 23 20.88 4.16 4.95
C CYS A 23 21.52 3.32 6.06
N ASP A 24 20.96 3.42 7.26
CA ASP A 24 21.33 2.56 8.39
C ASP A 24 20.90 1.09 8.19
N ALA A 25 21.28 0.21 9.11
CA ALA A 25 20.99 -1.21 9.05
C ALA A 25 19.47 -1.48 9.11
N ALA A 26 18.72 -0.73 9.92
CA ALA A 26 17.28 -0.89 10.07
C ALA A 26 16.53 -0.54 8.79
N MET A 27 16.92 0.55 8.10
CA MET A 27 16.35 0.90 6.81
C MET A 27 16.66 -0.15 5.74
N ARG A 28 17.91 -0.64 5.68
CA ARG A 28 18.26 -1.72 4.75
C ARG A 28 17.44 -2.97 5.02
N ASP A 29 17.26 -3.33 6.29
CA ASP A 29 16.44 -4.48 6.68
C ASP A 29 14.97 -4.29 6.27
N LEU A 30 14.37 -3.13 6.58
CA LEU A 30 12.96 -2.83 6.23
C LEU A 30 12.69 -2.97 4.73
N TYR A 31 13.58 -2.46 3.88
CA TYR A 31 13.35 -2.42 2.43
C TYR A 31 13.90 -3.63 1.67
N SER A 32 14.79 -4.44 2.26
CA SER A 32 15.38 -5.61 1.58
C SER A 32 14.38 -6.56 0.93
N PRO A 33 13.17 -6.85 1.50
CA PRO A 33 12.20 -7.73 0.87
C PRO A 33 11.70 -7.26 -0.50
N LEU A 34 11.82 -5.97 -0.79
CA LEU A 34 11.44 -5.45 -2.12
C LEU A 34 12.29 -6.02 -3.25
N TRP A 35 13.45 -6.60 -2.96
CA TRP A 35 14.34 -7.21 -3.96
C TRP A 35 14.60 -8.69 -3.71
N SER A 36 14.68 -9.11 -2.46
CA SER A 36 15.00 -10.49 -2.11
C SER A 36 13.81 -11.45 -2.24
N SER A 37 12.59 -10.94 -2.29
CA SER A 37 11.36 -11.74 -2.19
C SER A 37 10.40 -11.52 -3.37
N LEU A 38 10.92 -11.22 -4.56
CA LEU A 38 10.05 -11.07 -5.73
C LEU A 38 9.39 -12.41 -6.08
N PRO A 39 8.06 -12.45 -6.23
CA PRO A 39 7.35 -13.66 -6.64
C PRO A 39 7.78 -14.13 -8.03
N ALA A 40 7.78 -15.45 -8.26
CA ALA A 40 8.02 -16.02 -9.59
C ALA A 40 6.94 -15.61 -10.60
N GLN A 41 5.72 -15.39 -10.13
CA GLN A 41 4.58 -14.96 -10.94
C GLN A 41 3.89 -13.75 -10.29
N GLY A 42 3.53 -12.77 -11.11
CA GLY A 42 2.89 -11.54 -10.66
C GLY A 42 3.83 -10.55 -9.95
N PRO A 43 3.29 -9.44 -9.48
CA PRO A 43 4.05 -8.43 -8.74
C PRO A 43 4.15 -8.78 -7.25
N LEU A 44 5.21 -8.30 -6.59
CA LEU A 44 5.24 -8.19 -5.13
C LEU A 44 4.27 -7.10 -4.69
N VAL A 45 3.31 -7.44 -3.84
CA VAL A 45 2.26 -6.51 -3.37
C VAL A 45 2.46 -6.23 -1.89
N ILE A 46 2.65 -4.95 -1.56
CA ILE A 46 2.84 -4.47 -0.19
C ILE A 46 1.68 -3.55 0.17
N GLY A 47 0.92 -3.90 1.21
CA GLY A 47 -0.07 -3.00 1.79
C GLY A 47 0.53 -2.14 2.89
N HIS A 48 0.11 -0.89 3.00
CA HIS A 48 0.47 -0.01 4.10
C HIS A 48 -0.73 0.73 4.63
N ILE A 49 -0.79 0.87 5.95
CA ILE A 49 -1.76 1.71 6.63
C ILE A 49 -1.15 2.33 7.89
N GLY A 50 -1.40 3.63 8.06
CA GLY A 50 -1.11 4.32 9.32
C GLY A 50 -2.38 4.49 10.13
N GLN A 51 -2.32 4.23 11.43
CA GLN A 51 -3.48 4.30 12.31
C GLN A 51 -3.11 4.83 13.70
N SER A 52 -4.13 5.25 14.42
CA SER A 52 -4.05 5.50 15.86
C SER A 52 -3.91 4.20 16.65
N LEU A 53 -3.57 4.31 17.93
CA LEU A 53 -3.44 3.16 18.83
C LEU A 53 -4.75 2.37 18.98
N ASP A 54 -5.89 3.06 18.90
CA ASP A 54 -7.23 2.48 18.96
C ASP A 54 -7.82 2.09 17.59
N GLY A 55 -7.00 2.10 16.51
CA GLY A 55 -7.33 1.48 15.23
C GLY A 55 -8.12 2.36 14.25
N PHE A 56 -7.98 3.68 14.31
CA PHE A 56 -8.62 4.61 13.38
C PHE A 56 -7.60 5.30 12.48
N ILE A 57 -8.02 5.65 11.25
CA ILE A 57 -7.20 6.35 10.25
C ILE A 57 -7.62 7.81 10.06
N ALA A 58 -8.74 8.20 10.61
CA ALA A 58 -9.27 9.57 10.59
C ALA A 58 -10.33 9.72 11.67
N THR A 59 -10.63 10.94 12.08
CA THR A 59 -11.77 11.27 12.93
C THR A 59 -13.10 11.08 12.19
N ASP A 60 -14.23 11.16 12.87
CA ASP A 60 -15.57 11.14 12.26
C ASP A 60 -15.77 12.30 11.28
N ALA A 61 -15.18 13.46 11.56
CA ALA A 61 -15.17 14.60 10.65
C ALA A 61 -14.29 14.40 9.41
N GLY A 62 -13.51 13.30 9.36
CA GLY A 62 -12.65 12.94 8.22
C GLY A 62 -11.25 13.53 8.28
N GLU A 63 -10.85 14.15 9.39
CA GLU A 63 -9.49 14.62 9.57
C GLU A 63 -8.53 13.43 9.69
N SER A 64 -7.64 13.28 8.70
CA SER A 64 -6.67 12.18 8.56
C SER A 64 -5.22 12.65 8.62
N ARG A 65 -5.00 13.96 8.46
CA ARG A 65 -3.66 14.52 8.42
C ARG A 65 -2.95 14.36 9.76
N PHE A 66 -1.71 13.87 9.70
CA PHE A 66 -0.85 13.70 10.88
C PHE A 66 -1.35 12.70 11.92
N VAL A 67 -2.19 11.75 11.54
CA VAL A 67 -2.45 10.58 12.40
C VAL A 67 -1.13 9.88 12.72
N THR A 68 -0.24 9.74 11.74
CA THR A 68 1.14 9.25 11.93
C THR A 68 2.17 10.36 11.73
N GLY A 69 3.36 10.18 12.30
CA GLY A 69 4.41 11.16 12.32
C GLY A 69 5.18 11.32 11.00
N ARG A 70 6.15 12.23 11.02
CA ARG A 70 6.98 12.59 9.85
C ARG A 70 7.74 11.41 9.26
N ASP A 71 8.26 10.53 10.09
CA ASP A 71 9.07 9.38 9.61
C ASP A 71 8.23 8.39 8.82
N ASN A 72 6.96 8.20 9.18
CA ASN A 72 6.04 7.41 8.38
C ASN A 72 5.72 8.08 7.04
N ILE A 73 5.58 9.41 7.00
CA ILE A 73 5.40 10.15 5.74
C ILE A 73 6.62 9.93 4.83
N LEU A 74 7.84 10.04 5.36
CA LEU A 74 9.07 9.76 4.61
C LEU A 74 9.13 8.32 4.13
N HIS A 75 8.71 7.36 4.96
CA HIS A 75 8.60 5.95 4.58
C HIS A 75 7.66 5.76 3.39
N MET A 76 6.49 6.36 3.41
CA MET A 76 5.54 6.29 2.29
C MET A 76 6.13 6.86 1.00
N HIS A 77 6.87 7.96 1.08
CA HIS A 77 7.58 8.52 -0.09
C HIS A 77 8.69 7.60 -0.59
N ARG A 78 9.42 6.92 0.30
CA ARG A 78 10.39 5.88 -0.07
C ARG A 78 9.71 4.70 -0.75
N MET A 79 8.59 4.22 -0.21
CA MET A 79 7.81 3.15 -0.83
C MET A 79 7.34 3.52 -2.24
N ARG A 80 6.87 4.76 -2.46
CA ARG A 80 6.52 5.24 -3.80
C ARG A 80 7.72 5.28 -4.75
N ALA A 81 8.89 5.70 -4.27
CA ALA A 81 10.12 5.71 -5.07
C ALA A 81 10.62 4.31 -5.43
N LEU A 82 10.35 3.32 -4.58
CA LEU A 82 10.83 1.94 -4.69
C LEU A 82 9.86 1.01 -5.42
N CYS A 83 8.58 1.40 -5.53
CA CYS A 83 7.55 0.61 -6.19
C CYS A 83 7.24 1.16 -7.59
N ASP A 84 6.80 0.26 -8.47
CA ASP A 84 6.49 0.60 -9.86
C ASP A 84 5.09 1.18 -10.00
N ALA A 85 4.17 0.81 -9.09
CA ALA A 85 2.81 1.32 -9.03
C ALA A 85 2.36 1.56 -7.59
N VAL A 86 1.51 2.58 -7.40
CA VAL A 86 0.81 2.85 -6.13
C VAL A 86 -0.69 2.76 -6.37
N ILE A 87 -1.38 1.96 -5.56
CA ILE A 87 -2.84 1.77 -5.63
C ILE A 87 -3.51 2.53 -4.51
N VAL A 88 -4.59 3.25 -4.84
CA VAL A 88 -5.44 3.97 -3.89
C VAL A 88 -6.92 3.79 -4.24
N GLY A 89 -7.78 3.79 -3.25
CA GLY A 89 -9.23 3.78 -3.44
C GLY A 89 -9.82 5.18 -3.67
N ALA A 90 -10.94 5.25 -4.40
CA ALA A 90 -11.66 6.51 -4.67
C ALA A 90 -12.04 7.27 -3.40
N GLY A 91 -12.31 6.57 -2.29
CA GLY A 91 -12.62 7.24 -1.02
C GLY A 91 -11.47 8.09 -0.49
N THR A 92 -10.23 7.62 -0.61
CA THR A 92 -9.04 8.37 -0.23
C THR A 92 -8.80 9.54 -1.18
N VAL A 93 -8.96 9.32 -2.50
CA VAL A 93 -8.82 10.41 -3.48
C VAL A 93 -9.84 11.53 -3.22
N ALA A 94 -11.10 11.16 -2.96
CA ALA A 94 -12.15 12.13 -2.67
C ALA A 94 -11.94 12.91 -1.36
N ALA A 95 -11.36 12.28 -0.33
CA ALA A 95 -11.16 12.89 0.97
C ALA A 95 -9.91 13.76 1.03
N ASP A 96 -8.79 13.28 0.48
CA ASP A 96 -7.46 13.84 0.73
C ASP A 96 -6.86 14.53 -0.51
N ASP A 97 -7.46 14.36 -1.70
CA ASP A 97 -6.95 14.83 -3.00
C ASP A 97 -5.41 14.65 -3.14
N PRO A 98 -4.90 13.43 -2.93
CA PRO A 98 -3.47 13.18 -2.84
C PRO A 98 -2.80 13.25 -4.22
N GLN A 99 -1.53 13.65 -4.26
CA GLN A 99 -0.73 13.58 -5.50
C GLN A 99 -0.19 12.18 -5.79
N LEU A 100 0.07 11.38 -4.76
CA LEU A 100 0.69 10.05 -4.84
C LEU A 100 2.05 10.02 -5.54
N THR A 101 2.79 11.10 -5.43
CA THR A 101 4.11 11.30 -6.02
C THR A 101 5.22 11.16 -4.98
N THR A 102 6.44 10.94 -5.46
CA THR A 102 7.66 10.95 -4.66
C THR A 102 8.18 12.39 -4.56
N ARG A 103 8.08 13.02 -3.37
CA ARG A 103 8.43 14.45 -3.19
C ARG A 103 9.43 14.70 -2.08
N GLU A 104 9.36 13.90 -1.02
CA GLU A 104 10.13 14.11 0.21
C GLU A 104 11.47 13.34 0.21
N VAL A 105 11.69 12.54 -0.81
CA VAL A 105 12.91 11.77 -1.01
C VAL A 105 13.26 11.74 -2.50
N PRO A 106 14.53 11.55 -2.88
CA PRO A 106 14.90 11.30 -4.28
C PRO A 106 14.26 10.01 -4.80
N GLY A 107 13.89 10.01 -6.07
CA GLY A 107 13.38 8.82 -6.75
C GLY A 107 12.29 9.15 -7.77
N PRO A 108 11.95 8.19 -8.65
CA PRO A 108 10.92 8.36 -9.65
C PRO A 108 9.52 8.30 -9.02
N ASN A 109 8.55 8.83 -9.74
CA ASN A 109 7.14 8.64 -9.42
C ASN A 109 6.64 7.27 -9.89
N PRO A 110 5.85 6.55 -9.10
CA PRO A 110 5.18 5.33 -9.53
C PRO A 110 4.00 5.62 -10.47
N LEU A 111 3.55 4.61 -11.21
CA LEU A 111 2.23 4.63 -11.85
C LEU A 111 1.15 4.74 -10.76
N ARG A 112 0.31 5.76 -10.84
CA ARG A 112 -0.83 5.94 -9.94
C ARG A 112 -2.00 5.08 -10.41
N VAL A 113 -2.55 4.25 -9.55
CA VAL A 113 -3.68 3.36 -9.85
C VAL A 113 -4.84 3.71 -8.93
N VAL A 114 -5.90 4.26 -9.51
CA VAL A 114 -7.07 4.74 -8.75
C VAL A 114 -8.22 3.75 -8.93
N LEU A 115 -8.66 3.13 -7.83
CA LEU A 115 -9.80 2.20 -7.82
C LEU A 115 -11.10 2.99 -7.63
N ASP A 116 -11.84 3.20 -8.70
CA ASP A 116 -13.15 3.85 -8.68
C ASP A 116 -14.21 3.01 -9.44
N PRO A 117 -14.67 1.89 -8.84
CA PRO A 117 -15.55 0.95 -9.52
C PRO A 117 -16.84 1.58 -10.05
N ARG A 118 -17.30 2.65 -9.41
CA ARG A 118 -18.53 3.36 -9.80
C ARG A 118 -18.29 4.64 -10.57
N ARG A 119 -17.03 4.97 -10.86
CA ARG A 119 -16.63 6.20 -11.56
C ARG A 119 -17.24 7.48 -10.94
N ARG A 120 -17.06 7.66 -9.64
CA ARG A 120 -17.63 8.78 -8.88
C ARG A 120 -16.72 10.00 -8.78
N LEU A 121 -15.41 9.80 -9.02
CA LEU A 121 -14.43 10.86 -8.89
C LEU A 121 -14.57 11.89 -10.02
N SER A 122 -14.48 13.16 -9.65
CA SER A 122 -14.33 14.26 -10.59
C SER A 122 -12.97 14.22 -11.28
N ALA A 123 -12.91 14.61 -12.55
CA ALA A 123 -11.66 14.82 -13.28
C ALA A 123 -10.77 15.93 -12.66
N GLN A 124 -11.31 16.72 -11.74
CA GLN A 124 -10.60 17.83 -11.10
C GLN A 124 -9.61 17.39 -10.01
N HIS A 125 -9.64 16.12 -9.57
CA HIS A 125 -8.66 15.63 -8.62
C HIS A 125 -7.24 15.65 -9.18
N ARG A 126 -6.28 15.99 -8.31
CA ARG A 126 -4.86 16.18 -8.66
C ARG A 126 -4.27 14.98 -9.38
N VAL A 127 -4.61 13.77 -8.95
CA VAL A 127 -4.13 12.51 -9.56
C VAL A 127 -4.45 12.40 -11.05
N PHE A 128 -5.45 13.14 -11.56
CA PHE A 128 -5.86 13.10 -12.96
C PHE A 128 -5.32 14.24 -13.81
N ARG A 129 -4.94 15.37 -13.20
CA ARG A 129 -4.64 16.59 -13.95
C ARG A 129 -3.28 17.24 -13.69
N ASP A 130 -2.54 16.79 -12.65
CA ASP A 130 -1.28 17.45 -12.27
C ASP A 130 -0.10 17.16 -13.21
N GLY A 131 -0.21 16.15 -14.08
CA GLY A 131 0.84 15.78 -15.03
C GLY A 131 2.11 15.20 -14.43
N GLU A 132 2.16 15.04 -13.10
CA GLU A 132 3.37 14.62 -12.37
C GLU A 132 3.73 13.15 -12.55
N ALA A 133 2.72 12.30 -12.80
CA ALA A 133 2.90 10.87 -13.05
C ALA A 133 1.76 10.32 -13.90
N GLY A 134 1.99 9.17 -14.56
CA GLY A 134 0.93 8.44 -15.24
C GLY A 134 -0.15 7.98 -14.26
N THR A 135 -1.41 7.99 -14.71
CA THR A 135 -2.54 7.54 -13.90
C THR A 135 -3.36 6.50 -14.67
N LEU A 136 -3.64 5.38 -14.03
CA LEU A 136 -4.55 4.33 -14.48
C LEU A 136 -5.82 4.37 -13.62
N LEU A 137 -6.96 4.68 -14.23
CA LEU A 137 -8.26 4.66 -13.58
C LEU A 137 -8.89 3.29 -13.76
N VAL A 138 -9.14 2.58 -12.66
CA VAL A 138 -9.74 1.25 -12.66
C VAL A 138 -11.22 1.36 -12.31
N GLN A 139 -12.06 0.92 -13.23
CA GLN A 139 -13.51 1.06 -13.16
C GLN A 139 -14.19 -0.32 -13.24
N GLY A 140 -15.41 -0.43 -12.72
CA GLY A 140 -16.30 -1.56 -12.98
C GLY A 140 -16.90 -1.49 -14.38
N GLN A 141 -17.33 -2.60 -14.93
CA GLN A 141 -17.96 -2.63 -16.27
C GLN A 141 -19.26 -1.82 -16.36
N GLY A 142 -19.99 -1.68 -15.26
CA GLY A 142 -21.22 -0.90 -15.19
C GLY A 142 -21.01 0.63 -15.00
N ALA A 143 -19.78 1.10 -15.01
CA ALA A 143 -19.50 2.53 -14.88
C ALA A 143 -19.95 3.27 -16.14
N SER A 144 -20.91 4.19 -16.00
CA SER A 144 -21.55 4.91 -17.12
C SER A 144 -20.93 6.28 -17.43
N ALA A 145 -20.08 6.80 -16.55
CA ALA A 145 -19.46 8.09 -16.76
C ALA A 145 -18.36 8.04 -17.83
N ALA A 146 -18.22 9.13 -18.58
CA ALA A 146 -17.19 9.27 -19.60
C ALA A 146 -15.78 9.11 -19.02
N ASP A 147 -14.86 8.63 -19.86
CA ASP A 147 -13.45 8.57 -19.52
C ASP A 147 -12.88 9.97 -19.28
N ILE A 148 -11.84 10.06 -18.49
CA ILE A 148 -11.13 11.32 -18.24
C ILE A 148 -10.08 11.49 -19.33
N GLU A 149 -10.11 12.62 -20.01
CA GLU A 149 -9.15 12.95 -21.07
C GLU A 149 -7.71 12.87 -20.52
N GLY A 150 -6.84 12.19 -21.25
CA GLY A 150 -5.44 12.00 -20.89
C GLY A 150 -5.18 10.96 -19.78
N VAL A 151 -6.22 10.31 -19.26
CA VAL A 151 -6.10 9.27 -18.24
C VAL A 151 -6.43 7.90 -18.85
N GLU A 152 -5.50 6.94 -18.72
CA GLU A 152 -5.74 5.56 -19.15
C GLU A 152 -6.81 4.92 -18.26
N SER A 153 -7.81 4.27 -18.86
CA SER A 153 -8.88 3.58 -18.15
C SER A 153 -8.76 2.06 -18.33
N LEU A 154 -8.99 1.31 -17.25
CA LEU A 154 -9.07 -0.14 -17.23
C LEU A 154 -10.40 -0.57 -16.61
N ARG A 155 -11.19 -1.37 -17.33
CA ARG A 155 -12.48 -1.87 -16.86
C ARG A 155 -12.33 -3.32 -16.41
N LEU A 156 -12.59 -3.55 -15.13
CA LEU A 156 -12.52 -4.85 -14.48
C LEU A 156 -13.78 -5.05 -13.64
N THR A 157 -14.25 -6.29 -13.56
CA THR A 157 -15.37 -6.63 -12.69
C THR A 157 -15.19 -8.03 -12.11
N ASP A 158 -15.63 -8.17 -10.87
CA ASP A 158 -15.83 -9.44 -10.18
C ASP A 158 -17.22 -9.38 -9.55
N GLY A 159 -18.24 -9.63 -10.38
CA GLY A 159 -19.63 -9.47 -9.94
C GLY A 159 -19.95 -8.04 -9.52
N GLU A 160 -20.02 -7.79 -8.20
CA GLU A 160 -20.34 -6.46 -7.63
C GLU A 160 -19.11 -5.55 -7.40
N GLY A 161 -17.88 -6.06 -7.55
CA GLY A 161 -16.64 -5.39 -7.21
C GLY A 161 -15.67 -5.21 -8.38
N LEU A 162 -14.41 -5.00 -8.03
CA LEU A 162 -13.28 -5.01 -8.96
C LEU A 162 -12.52 -6.32 -8.81
N ASP A 163 -12.21 -6.98 -9.92
CA ASP A 163 -11.28 -8.10 -9.93
C ASP A 163 -9.85 -7.62 -9.64
N LEU A 164 -9.47 -7.68 -8.35
CA LEU A 164 -8.14 -7.26 -7.90
C LEU A 164 -7.03 -8.19 -8.42
N ARG A 165 -7.34 -9.46 -8.69
CA ARG A 165 -6.37 -10.40 -9.24
C ARG A 165 -6.09 -10.08 -10.72
N ALA A 166 -7.13 -9.83 -11.51
CA ALA A 166 -7.00 -9.37 -12.88
C ALA A 166 -6.26 -8.01 -12.96
N LEU A 167 -6.50 -7.11 -11.99
CA LEU A 167 -5.75 -5.86 -11.89
C LEU A 167 -4.25 -6.11 -11.71
N LEU A 168 -3.86 -6.99 -10.78
CA LEU A 168 -2.45 -7.31 -10.54
C LEU A 168 -1.80 -7.94 -11.77
N HIS A 169 -2.51 -8.83 -12.48
CA HIS A 169 -2.04 -9.38 -13.77
C HIS A 169 -1.84 -8.27 -14.82
N ALA A 170 -2.79 -7.35 -14.93
CA ALA A 170 -2.69 -6.23 -15.87
C ALA A 170 -1.53 -5.28 -15.54
N LEU A 171 -1.25 -5.04 -14.25
CA LEU A 171 -0.09 -4.27 -13.82
C LEU A 171 1.22 -5.00 -14.09
N HIS A 172 1.28 -6.31 -13.83
CA HIS A 172 2.45 -7.13 -14.14
C HIS A 172 2.76 -7.14 -15.63
N ALA A 173 1.76 -7.27 -16.49
CA ALA A 173 1.90 -7.20 -17.95
C ALA A 173 2.41 -5.82 -18.43
N ARG A 174 2.23 -4.76 -17.64
CA ARG A 174 2.79 -3.43 -17.86
C ARG A 174 4.22 -3.27 -17.33
N GLY A 175 4.80 -4.32 -16.76
CA GLY A 175 6.14 -4.31 -16.19
C GLY A 175 6.21 -3.91 -14.71
N CYS A 176 5.06 -3.69 -14.05
CA CYS A 176 5.05 -3.40 -12.62
C CYS A 176 5.38 -4.67 -11.82
N ARG A 177 6.57 -4.70 -11.23
CA ARG A 177 7.06 -5.82 -10.42
C ARG A 177 6.80 -5.64 -8.93
N ARG A 178 6.63 -4.39 -8.50
CA ARG A 178 6.36 -3.99 -7.11
C ARG A 178 5.17 -3.07 -7.09
N VAL A 179 4.16 -3.46 -6.34
CA VAL A 179 2.90 -2.71 -6.22
C VAL A 179 2.69 -2.33 -4.77
N PHE A 180 2.53 -1.05 -4.52
CA PHE A 180 2.28 -0.48 -3.22
C PHE A 180 0.79 -0.15 -3.07
N VAL A 181 0.10 -0.81 -2.17
CA VAL A 181 -1.31 -0.53 -1.84
C VAL A 181 -1.32 0.45 -0.68
N GLU A 182 -1.51 1.71 -1.02
CA GLU A 182 -1.57 2.84 -0.09
C GLU A 182 -3.00 3.32 0.03
N GLY A 183 -3.47 3.50 1.22
CA GLY A 183 -4.74 4.16 1.30
C GLY A 183 -5.65 3.73 2.41
N GLY A 184 -6.94 4.07 2.24
CA GLY A 184 -7.96 3.84 3.24
C GLY A 184 -8.14 2.37 3.60
N GLY A 185 -8.58 2.11 4.82
CA GLY A 185 -8.74 0.78 5.38
C GLY A 185 -9.50 -0.19 4.48
N ARG A 186 -10.50 0.29 3.73
CA ARG A 186 -11.28 -0.55 2.79
C ARG A 186 -10.44 -1.15 1.67
N THR A 187 -9.53 -0.39 1.09
CA THR A 187 -8.68 -0.87 -0.02
C THR A 187 -7.69 -1.91 0.50
N VAL A 188 -6.97 -1.60 1.57
CA VAL A 188 -6.02 -2.54 2.18
C VAL A 188 -6.73 -3.81 2.65
N SER A 189 -7.91 -3.68 3.29
CA SER A 189 -8.71 -4.81 3.71
C SER A 189 -9.13 -5.72 2.55
N ALA A 190 -9.56 -5.15 1.43
CA ALA A 190 -9.97 -5.93 0.26
C ALA A 190 -8.80 -6.76 -0.31
N PHE A 191 -7.60 -6.18 -0.41
CA PHE A 191 -6.41 -6.93 -0.82
C PHE A 191 -6.01 -8.01 0.19
N LEU A 192 -6.14 -7.72 1.48
CA LEU A 192 -5.83 -8.68 2.56
C LEU A 192 -6.81 -9.85 2.55
N GLU A 193 -8.11 -9.60 2.46
CA GLU A 193 -9.15 -10.62 2.39
C GLU A 193 -9.04 -11.52 1.15
N ALA A 194 -8.68 -10.91 0.01
CA ALA A 194 -8.43 -11.63 -1.23
C ALA A 194 -7.12 -12.46 -1.22
N GLY A 195 -6.31 -12.33 -0.16
CA GLY A 195 -5.02 -13.00 -0.05
C GLY A 195 -4.00 -12.55 -1.09
N LEU A 196 -4.05 -11.26 -1.46
CA LEU A 196 -3.22 -10.69 -2.52
C LEU A 196 -2.04 -9.88 -2.00
N LEU A 197 -1.93 -9.66 -0.69
CA LEU A 197 -0.78 -9.01 -0.07
C LEU A 197 0.30 -10.04 0.22
N HIS A 198 1.54 -9.75 -0.16
CA HIS A 198 2.73 -10.49 0.26
C HIS A 198 3.28 -9.94 1.57
N ARG A 199 3.15 -8.64 1.77
CA ARG A 199 3.51 -7.95 3.01
C ARG A 199 2.44 -6.95 3.41
N LEU A 200 2.28 -6.77 4.71
CA LEU A 200 1.41 -5.74 5.27
C LEU A 200 2.18 -4.93 6.30
N GLN A 201 2.26 -3.65 6.07
CA GLN A 201 2.90 -2.67 6.94
C GLN A 201 1.83 -1.88 7.68
N VAL A 202 1.84 -1.94 9.01
CA VAL A 202 0.91 -1.21 9.88
C VAL A 202 1.71 -0.29 10.78
N THR A 203 1.59 1.02 10.55
CA THR A 203 2.18 2.04 11.43
C THR A 203 1.16 2.46 12.48
N ILE A 204 1.54 2.34 13.74
CA ILE A 204 0.71 2.68 14.89
C ILE A 204 1.29 3.93 15.55
N ALA A 205 0.50 5.00 15.55
CA ALA A 205 0.84 6.22 16.27
C ALA A 205 0.35 6.17 17.72
N PRO A 206 1.09 6.74 18.69
CA PRO A 206 0.67 6.84 20.09
C PRO A 206 -0.43 7.90 20.28
N LEU A 207 -1.51 7.78 19.53
CA LEU A 207 -2.65 8.68 19.46
C LEU A 207 -3.93 7.87 19.68
N LEU A 208 -4.87 8.40 20.45
CA LEU A 208 -6.22 7.87 20.60
C LEU A 208 -7.19 8.83 19.91
N ILE A 209 -7.99 8.31 18.99
CA ILE A 209 -9.01 9.08 18.25
C ILE A 209 -10.39 8.89 18.90
N GLY A 210 -10.65 7.72 19.48
CA GLY A 210 -11.92 7.40 20.17
C GLY A 210 -13.02 6.94 19.22
N SER A 211 -13.33 7.71 18.17
CA SER A 211 -14.31 7.38 17.13
C SER A 211 -13.88 7.95 15.79
N GLY A 212 -14.12 7.22 14.70
CA GLY A 212 -13.69 7.68 13.39
C GLY A 212 -13.72 6.61 12.30
N ARG A 213 -13.00 6.88 11.24
CA ARG A 213 -12.84 5.93 10.13
C ARG A 213 -11.92 4.79 10.57
N PRO A 214 -12.42 3.53 10.59
CA PRO A 214 -11.61 2.41 11.02
C PRO A 214 -10.49 2.11 10.02
N SER A 215 -9.42 1.54 10.54
CA SER A 215 -8.29 1.00 9.78
C SER A 215 -8.70 -0.30 9.06
N ILE A 216 -7.93 -1.38 9.23
CA ILE A 216 -8.20 -2.67 8.61
C ILE A 216 -9.47 -3.29 9.19
N ARG A 217 -10.35 -3.75 8.31
CA ARG A 217 -11.55 -4.52 8.62
C ARG A 217 -11.58 -5.74 7.72
N VAL A 218 -11.44 -6.91 8.32
CA VAL A 218 -11.54 -8.19 7.63
C VAL A 218 -12.68 -9.00 8.25
N ARG A 219 -13.12 -10.03 7.56
CA ARG A 219 -14.14 -10.95 8.07
C ARG A 219 -13.69 -11.51 9.41
N GLY A 220 -14.58 -11.45 10.39
CA GLY A 220 -14.28 -11.93 11.74
C GLY A 220 -14.04 -13.44 11.79
N SER A 221 -13.09 -13.86 12.62
CA SER A 221 -12.85 -15.27 12.96
C SER A 221 -13.68 -15.67 14.17
N VAL A 222 -14.15 -16.90 14.19
CA VAL A 222 -14.93 -17.45 15.33
C VAL A 222 -13.99 -17.84 16.49
N SER A 223 -12.79 -18.28 16.15
CA SER A 223 -11.77 -18.72 17.11
C SER A 223 -10.47 -17.93 16.93
N LEU A 224 -9.74 -17.71 18.01
CA LEU A 224 -8.39 -17.15 17.94
C LEU A 224 -7.42 -18.05 17.17
N ALA A 225 -7.69 -19.34 17.06
CA ALA A 225 -6.91 -20.27 16.24
C ALA A 225 -7.06 -19.96 14.73
N ASP A 226 -8.20 -19.40 14.32
CA ASP A 226 -8.48 -19.04 12.92
C ASP A 226 -7.97 -17.65 12.55
N CYS A 227 -7.48 -16.89 13.53
CA CYS A 227 -6.95 -15.55 13.29
C CYS A 227 -5.63 -15.62 12.53
N LEU A 228 -5.46 -14.69 11.59
CA LEU A 228 -4.20 -14.55 10.86
C LEU A 228 -3.07 -14.21 11.82
N ARG A 229 -2.04 -15.07 11.85
CA ARG A 229 -0.78 -14.86 12.54
C ARG A 229 0.34 -14.87 11.51
N ALA A 230 1.10 -13.80 11.42
CA ALA A 230 2.19 -13.67 10.47
C ALA A 230 3.52 -13.48 11.20
N ARG A 231 4.59 -13.96 10.59
CA ARG A 231 5.94 -13.52 11.00
C ARG A 231 6.00 -12.01 10.81
N HIS A 232 6.66 -11.30 11.71
CA HIS A 232 6.73 -9.86 11.64
C HIS A 232 8.07 -9.33 12.14
N ARG A 233 8.37 -8.13 11.71
CA ARG A 233 9.45 -7.30 12.22
C ARG A 233 8.85 -6.01 12.74
N VAL A 234 9.49 -5.41 13.74
CA VAL A 234 9.02 -4.17 14.35
C VAL A 234 10.10 -3.12 14.21
N PHE A 235 9.71 -1.93 13.76
CA PHE A 235 10.60 -0.79 13.56
C PHE A 235 10.05 0.43 14.28
N ARG A 236 10.94 1.21 14.87
CA ARG A 236 10.61 2.53 15.39
C ARG A 236 10.64 3.56 14.26
N MET A 237 9.60 4.39 14.17
CA MET A 237 9.48 5.48 13.21
C MET A 237 9.19 6.80 13.92
N GLY A 238 10.23 7.42 14.49
CA GLY A 238 10.05 8.57 15.38
C GLY A 238 9.28 8.19 16.64
N SER A 239 8.08 8.74 16.80
CA SER A 239 7.13 8.37 17.87
C SER A 239 6.30 7.14 17.55
N ASP A 240 6.22 6.75 16.28
CA ASP A 240 5.34 5.68 15.82
C ASP A 240 6.06 4.33 15.83
N VAL A 241 5.28 3.26 15.79
CA VAL A 241 5.77 1.87 15.68
C VAL A 241 5.23 1.26 14.40
N LEU A 242 6.12 0.75 13.55
CA LEU A 242 5.77 0.02 12.33
C LEU A 242 5.86 -1.48 12.57
N PHE A 243 4.79 -2.20 12.33
CA PHE A 243 4.76 -3.65 12.17
C PHE A 243 4.83 -3.99 10.68
N ASP A 244 5.85 -4.76 10.28
CA ASP A 244 6.03 -5.25 8.91
C ASP A 244 5.79 -6.75 8.89
N LEU A 245 4.60 -7.17 8.47
CA LEU A 245 4.12 -8.55 8.48
C LEU A 245 4.46 -9.24 7.15
N ASP A 246 5.00 -10.45 7.24
CA ASP A 246 5.20 -11.35 6.10
C ASP A 246 3.97 -12.23 5.91
N LEU A 247 3.28 -12.06 4.77
CA LEU A 247 2.06 -12.80 4.42
C LEU A 247 2.28 -13.83 3.31
N ALA A 248 3.47 -13.87 2.71
CA ALA A 248 3.81 -14.81 1.65
C ALA A 248 3.89 -16.26 2.17
N GLU A 249 4.42 -16.44 3.37
CA GLU A 249 4.39 -17.69 4.10
C GLU A 249 3.15 -17.70 5.02
N ARG A 250 2.01 -18.12 4.50
CA ARG A 250 0.90 -18.54 5.34
C ARG A 250 1.33 -19.86 5.98
N GLY A 251 2.04 -19.76 7.11
CA GLY A 251 2.41 -20.93 7.89
C GLY A 251 1.14 -21.64 8.33
N ASP A 252 0.99 -22.89 7.96
CA ASP A 252 0.07 -23.81 8.61
C ASP A 252 0.28 -23.70 10.12
N GLY A 253 -0.61 -22.96 10.80
CA GLY A 253 -0.75 -22.95 12.24
C GLY A 253 0.57 -22.88 13.03
N ALA A 254 1.42 -21.87 12.80
CA ALA A 254 2.51 -21.61 13.71
C ALA A 254 1.89 -21.34 15.09
N LYS A 255 1.87 -22.37 15.94
CA LYS A 255 1.55 -22.22 17.36
C LYS A 255 2.41 -21.10 17.89
N PRO A 256 1.88 -20.18 18.70
CA PRO A 256 2.71 -19.16 19.33
C PRO A 256 3.88 -19.88 19.96
N GLY A 257 5.10 -19.50 19.55
CA GLY A 257 6.30 -20.08 20.13
C GLY A 257 6.18 -19.92 21.65
N THR A 258 6.30 -21.02 22.36
CA THR A 258 6.20 -21.09 23.83
C THR A 258 7.39 -20.46 24.52
N ASP A 259 8.21 -19.70 23.80
CA ASP A 259 9.43 -19.10 24.35
C ASP A 259 9.25 -17.56 24.49
N LEU A 260 8.29 -17.17 25.32
CA LEU A 260 8.14 -15.81 25.82
C LEU A 260 8.72 -15.68 27.24
N THR A 261 9.96 -16.09 27.43
CA THR A 261 10.67 -15.90 28.71
C THR A 261 11.52 -14.61 28.71
N GLY A 262 11.01 -13.53 28.24
CA GLY A 262 11.71 -12.25 28.33
C GLY A 262 10.82 -11.09 27.89
N MET A 263 10.71 -10.07 28.71
CA MET A 263 10.14 -8.79 28.34
C MET A 263 11.32 -7.89 27.98
N ASP A 264 11.65 -7.84 26.67
CA ASP A 264 12.69 -6.93 26.20
C ASP A 264 12.08 -5.58 25.89
N ARG A 265 12.69 -4.53 26.41
CA ARG A 265 12.37 -3.17 26.02
C ARG A 265 12.89 -2.95 24.59
N ILE A 266 11.99 -2.88 23.61
CA ILE A 266 12.30 -2.70 22.17
C ILE A 266 12.80 -1.25 21.87
N LEU A 267 13.01 -0.40 22.89
CA LEU A 267 13.42 0.99 22.76
C LEU A 267 14.76 1.25 23.44
#